data_73f24c691307bb5283ae41efcfe28885
#
_entry.id   73f24c691307bb5283ae41efcfe28885
#
_cell.length_a   1.000
_cell.length_b   1.000
_cell.length_c   1.000
_cell.angle_alpha   90.00
_cell.angle_beta   90.00
_cell.angle_gamma   90.00
#
_symmetry.space_group_name_H-M   'P 1'
#
loop_
_entity.id
_entity.type
_entity.pdbx_description
1 polymer ?
#
loop_
_entity_poly.entity_id
_entity_poly.type
_entity_poly.pdbx_seq_one_letter_code
_entity_poly.pdbx_strand_id
1 'polypeptide(L)'
;MNSIHKQSKIYIAGHRGMVGSAVWRALEADGYTNLIGKTSSELDLRNQDAVSEFIASEHPNVIIDAAARVGGILANSEFPYQFLMENLQIQNNLIDTAHKQNVEKFIFLGSSCIYPKLAPQPLKEDCLLTDSLEPTNEWYAIAKITGVKACEAIRKQYNKDFVSLMPTNLYGSFDNFDLNTSHVLPAMLRKFHEAKENGNTPVTLWGSGTPMREFLYVDDMAQAVVFAVNNKLPEHLYNVGTGTDVTIKELAETIQNVIGHQGDIIWDSEKPDGTPRKLMDVSKLKGAGWKYEIELLQGIKKTYAWFLEHHASLKQVKLSK
;
A
#
# COMPACT_ATOMS: atom_id res chain seq x y z
N MET A 1 -14.84 -24.84 -8.65
CA MET A 1 -14.05 -23.69 -8.21
C MET A 1 -14.01 -23.75 -6.70
N ASN A 2 -12.85 -24.01 -6.07
CA ASN A 2 -12.78 -23.94 -4.61
C ASN A 2 -12.66 -22.46 -4.22
N SER A 3 -13.80 -21.85 -3.89
CA SER A 3 -13.78 -20.55 -3.20
C SER A 3 -13.35 -20.78 -1.75
N ILE A 4 -12.54 -19.88 -1.20
CA ILE A 4 -12.17 -19.89 0.21
C ILE A 4 -13.47 -19.80 1.05
N HIS A 5 -13.64 -20.73 1.97
CA HIS A 5 -14.86 -20.81 2.79
C HIS A 5 -14.90 -19.69 3.83
N LYS A 6 -16.07 -19.14 4.15
CA LYS A 6 -16.19 -18.01 5.10
C LYS A 6 -15.70 -18.31 6.52
N GLN A 7 -15.57 -19.58 6.87
CA GLN A 7 -15.01 -20.04 8.14
C GLN A 7 -13.51 -20.38 8.06
N SER A 8 -12.91 -20.28 6.87
CA SER A 8 -11.47 -20.50 6.71
C SER A 8 -10.67 -19.52 7.56
N LYS A 9 -9.60 -20.00 8.18
CA LYS A 9 -8.72 -19.15 8.97
C LYS A 9 -7.85 -18.31 8.05
N ILE A 10 -7.92 -16.99 8.21
CA ILE A 10 -7.15 -16.00 7.44
C ILE A 10 -6.20 -15.27 8.36
N TYR A 11 -4.90 -15.39 8.09
CA TYR A 11 -3.89 -14.60 8.77
C TYR A 11 -3.59 -13.32 7.99
N ILE A 12 -3.72 -12.18 8.68
CA ILE A 12 -3.43 -10.86 8.10
C ILE A 12 -2.17 -10.31 8.77
N ALA A 13 -1.03 -10.48 8.12
CA ALA A 13 0.23 -9.87 8.55
C ALA A 13 0.13 -8.34 8.37
N GLY A 14 0.47 -7.57 9.43
CA GLY A 14 0.31 -6.11 9.40
C GLY A 14 -1.12 -5.61 9.64
N HIS A 15 -1.99 -6.40 10.28
CA HIS A 15 -3.43 -6.13 10.51
C HIS A 15 -3.74 -4.79 11.20
N ARG A 16 -2.77 -4.13 11.86
CA ARG A 16 -2.93 -2.80 12.51
C ARG A 16 -2.47 -1.62 11.64
N GLY A 17 -1.88 -1.89 10.48
CA GLY A 17 -1.52 -0.85 9.52
C GLY A 17 -2.73 -0.35 8.73
N MET A 18 -2.54 0.72 7.95
CA MET A 18 -3.60 1.30 7.11
C MET A 18 -4.30 0.23 6.24
N VAL A 19 -3.54 -0.50 5.43
CA VAL A 19 -4.09 -1.52 4.53
C VAL A 19 -4.60 -2.73 5.31
N GLY A 20 -3.81 -3.28 6.23
CA GLY A 20 -4.19 -4.48 6.98
C GLY A 20 -5.47 -4.32 7.80
N SER A 21 -5.68 -3.14 8.42
CA SER A 21 -6.91 -2.86 9.16
C SER A 21 -8.13 -2.68 8.25
N ALA A 22 -7.96 -2.08 7.06
CA ALA A 22 -9.02 -1.99 6.06
C ALA A 22 -9.40 -3.38 5.52
N VAL A 23 -8.40 -4.23 5.23
CA VAL A 23 -8.61 -5.62 4.80
C VAL A 23 -9.34 -6.41 5.88
N TRP A 24 -8.98 -6.24 7.16
CA TRP A 24 -9.67 -6.89 8.27
C TRP A 24 -11.17 -6.55 8.28
N ARG A 25 -11.51 -5.25 8.28
CA ARG A 25 -12.90 -4.79 8.26
C ARG A 25 -13.65 -5.26 7.01
N ALA A 26 -13.00 -5.25 5.85
CA ALA A 26 -13.63 -5.68 4.60
C ALA A 26 -13.94 -7.19 4.59
N LEU A 27 -13.03 -8.02 5.13
CA LEU A 27 -13.26 -9.47 5.27
C LEU A 27 -14.39 -9.78 6.28
N GLU A 28 -14.43 -9.08 7.42
CA GLU A 28 -15.55 -9.20 8.38
C GLU A 28 -16.89 -8.84 7.72
N ALA A 29 -16.93 -7.72 6.98
CA ALA A 29 -18.12 -7.28 6.27
C ALA A 29 -18.56 -8.27 5.16
N ASP A 30 -17.59 -8.98 4.55
CA ASP A 30 -17.84 -10.05 3.56
C ASP A 30 -18.19 -11.41 4.20
N GLY A 31 -18.26 -11.46 5.55
CA GLY A 31 -18.72 -12.62 6.31
C GLY A 31 -17.65 -13.63 6.74
N TYR A 32 -16.35 -13.26 6.64
CA TYR A 32 -15.27 -14.07 7.22
C TYR A 32 -15.22 -13.86 8.73
N THR A 33 -15.26 -14.95 9.50
CA THR A 33 -15.37 -14.92 10.97
C THR A 33 -14.12 -15.40 11.69
N ASN A 34 -13.16 -16.00 10.98
CA ASN A 34 -11.95 -16.57 11.57
C ASN A 34 -10.69 -15.83 11.10
N LEU A 35 -10.60 -14.57 11.51
CA LEU A 35 -9.46 -13.69 11.19
C LEU A 35 -8.46 -13.68 12.34
N ILE A 36 -7.18 -13.82 12.02
CA ILE A 36 -6.10 -13.74 13.00
C ILE A 36 -5.05 -12.71 12.58
N GLY A 37 -4.46 -12.06 13.57
CA GLY A 37 -3.40 -11.09 13.40
C GLY A 37 -2.49 -11.07 14.62
N LYS A 38 -1.21 -10.78 14.41
CA LYS A 38 -0.21 -10.59 15.47
C LYS A 38 0.47 -9.24 15.30
N THR A 39 0.69 -8.55 16.40
CA THR A 39 1.51 -7.33 16.42
C THR A 39 2.99 -7.69 16.30
N SER A 40 3.83 -6.72 15.92
CA SER A 40 5.29 -6.94 15.85
C SER A 40 5.94 -7.29 17.20
N SER A 41 5.30 -6.96 18.31
CA SER A 41 5.73 -7.38 19.66
C SER A 41 5.32 -8.80 20.03
N GLU A 42 4.28 -9.35 19.39
CA GLU A 42 3.81 -10.73 19.59
C GLU A 42 4.48 -11.70 18.61
N LEU A 43 4.77 -11.23 17.39
CA LEU A 43 5.41 -12.01 16.34
C LEU A 43 6.27 -11.09 15.47
N ASP A 44 7.58 -11.16 15.64
CA ASP A 44 8.53 -10.50 14.74
C ASP A 44 8.65 -11.32 13.44
N LEU A 45 8.09 -10.80 12.36
CA LEU A 45 8.07 -11.47 11.06
C LEU A 45 9.47 -11.62 10.44
N ARG A 46 10.49 -10.94 10.98
CA ARG A 46 11.89 -11.11 10.57
C ARG A 46 12.52 -12.37 11.18
N ASN A 47 11.91 -12.93 12.22
CA ASN A 47 12.35 -14.17 12.83
C ASN A 47 11.69 -15.38 12.14
N GLN A 48 12.49 -16.10 11.33
CA GLN A 48 12.00 -17.22 10.53
C GLN A 48 11.41 -18.36 11.38
N ASP A 49 12.06 -18.72 12.49
CA ASP A 49 11.60 -19.80 13.35
C ASP A 49 10.27 -19.47 14.00
N ALA A 50 10.14 -18.26 14.55
CA ALA A 50 8.88 -17.79 15.14
C ALA A 50 7.72 -17.76 14.13
N VAL A 51 7.98 -17.31 12.88
CA VAL A 51 6.99 -17.33 11.80
C VAL A 51 6.59 -18.77 11.46
N SER A 52 7.58 -19.67 11.35
CA SER A 52 7.34 -21.07 11.03
C SER A 52 6.49 -21.77 12.10
N GLU A 53 6.84 -21.58 13.38
CA GLU A 53 6.10 -22.13 14.51
C GLU A 53 4.67 -21.58 14.58
N PHE A 54 4.50 -20.26 14.41
CA PHE A 54 3.18 -19.62 14.41
C PHE A 54 2.28 -20.17 13.30
N ILE A 55 2.75 -20.19 12.05
CA ILE A 55 1.95 -20.70 10.92
C ILE A 55 1.66 -22.19 11.08
N ALA A 56 2.63 -22.97 11.58
CA ALA A 56 2.43 -24.40 11.85
C ALA A 56 1.44 -24.67 12.99
N SER A 57 1.33 -23.78 13.99
CA SER A 57 0.35 -23.94 15.07
C SER A 57 -1.06 -23.47 14.71
N GLU A 58 -1.14 -22.38 13.92
CA GLU A 58 -2.42 -21.76 13.56
C GLU A 58 -3.09 -22.42 12.35
N HIS A 59 -2.30 -23.02 11.46
CA HIS A 59 -2.78 -23.65 10.21
C HIS A 59 -3.73 -22.71 9.40
N PRO A 60 -3.33 -21.48 9.05
CA PRO A 60 -4.19 -20.60 8.26
C PRO A 60 -4.40 -21.17 6.86
N ASN A 61 -5.64 -21.06 6.35
CA ASN A 61 -5.94 -21.39 4.96
C ASN A 61 -5.45 -20.31 3.99
N VAL A 62 -5.51 -19.04 4.44
CA VAL A 62 -5.08 -17.90 3.65
C VAL A 62 -4.11 -17.05 4.46
N ILE A 63 -3.06 -16.55 3.81
CA ILE A 63 -2.19 -15.52 4.36
C ILE A 63 -2.24 -14.28 3.46
N ILE A 64 -2.47 -13.12 4.07
CA ILE A 64 -2.42 -11.82 3.42
C ILE A 64 -1.24 -11.05 4.00
N ASP A 65 -0.22 -10.80 3.17
CA ASP A 65 0.97 -10.05 3.57
C ASP A 65 0.80 -8.56 3.29
N ALA A 66 0.26 -7.84 4.27
CA ALA A 66 0.18 -6.38 4.32
C ALA A 66 1.27 -5.78 5.25
N ALA A 67 2.20 -6.61 5.72
CA ALA A 67 3.29 -6.16 6.58
C ALA A 67 4.48 -5.70 5.75
N ALA A 68 4.97 -4.50 6.03
CA ALA A 68 6.19 -3.98 5.42
C ALA A 68 6.75 -2.81 6.23
N ARG A 69 8.06 -2.60 6.11
CA ARG A 69 8.64 -1.30 6.45
C ARG A 69 8.38 -0.35 5.29
N VAL A 70 7.56 0.66 5.53
CA VAL A 70 7.16 1.66 4.52
C VAL A 70 7.50 3.07 4.97
N GLY A 71 7.65 3.99 4.02
CA GLY A 71 7.92 5.40 4.30
C GLY A 71 8.07 6.22 3.03
N GLY A 72 8.04 7.54 3.16
CA GLY A 72 8.25 8.49 2.06
C GLY A 72 9.67 8.44 1.50
N ILE A 73 9.96 9.31 0.52
CA ILE A 73 11.25 9.38 -0.20
C ILE A 73 12.40 9.60 0.78
N LEU A 74 12.25 10.52 1.74
CA LEU A 74 13.29 10.84 2.72
C LEU A 74 13.69 9.60 3.54
N ALA A 75 12.71 8.89 4.09
CA ALA A 75 12.94 7.69 4.88
C ALA A 75 13.65 6.58 4.06
N ASN A 76 13.24 6.38 2.81
CA ASN A 76 13.90 5.42 1.91
C ASN A 76 15.36 5.80 1.64
N SER A 77 15.66 7.09 1.45
CA SER A 77 17.02 7.58 1.21
C SER A 77 17.92 7.48 2.44
N GLU A 78 17.38 7.68 3.64
CA GLU A 78 18.14 7.63 4.90
C GLU A 78 18.39 6.21 5.41
N PHE A 79 17.49 5.27 5.13
CA PHE A 79 17.53 3.90 5.66
C PHE A 79 17.49 2.81 4.57
N PRO A 80 18.30 2.89 3.51
CA PRO A 80 18.22 1.98 2.36
C PRO A 80 18.41 0.51 2.77
N TYR A 81 19.36 0.22 3.66
CA TYR A 81 19.62 -1.13 4.15
C TYR A 81 18.42 -1.73 4.89
N GLN A 82 17.79 -0.97 5.78
CA GLN A 82 16.63 -1.43 6.54
C GLN A 82 15.42 -1.64 5.63
N PHE A 83 15.18 -0.73 4.65
CA PHE A 83 14.10 -0.90 3.68
C PHE A 83 14.30 -2.13 2.79
N LEU A 84 15.54 -2.47 2.44
CA LEU A 84 15.84 -3.69 1.72
C LEU A 84 15.68 -4.92 2.62
N MET A 85 16.48 -5.01 3.69
CA MET A 85 16.66 -6.25 4.44
C MET A 85 15.45 -6.63 5.29
N GLU A 86 14.82 -5.67 5.99
CA GLU A 86 13.64 -5.98 6.81
C GLU A 86 12.47 -6.44 5.94
N ASN A 87 12.23 -5.80 4.78
CA ASN A 87 11.18 -6.24 3.86
C ASN A 87 11.48 -7.61 3.25
N LEU A 88 12.74 -7.90 2.88
CA LEU A 88 13.13 -9.23 2.42
C LEU A 88 12.90 -10.30 3.48
N GLN A 89 13.29 -10.05 4.73
CA GLN A 89 13.10 -11.00 5.83
C GLN A 89 11.60 -11.25 6.09
N ILE A 90 10.79 -10.20 6.22
CA ILE A 90 9.34 -10.30 6.46
C ILE A 90 8.68 -11.17 5.38
N GLN A 91 8.79 -10.75 4.13
CA GLN A 91 8.10 -11.41 3.02
C GLN A 91 8.64 -12.81 2.72
N ASN A 92 9.97 -13.04 2.79
CA ASN A 92 10.54 -14.34 2.52
C ASN A 92 10.13 -15.37 3.57
N ASN A 93 10.12 -14.98 4.85
CA ASN A 93 9.66 -15.85 5.94
C ASN A 93 8.19 -16.24 5.76
N LEU A 94 7.32 -15.29 5.39
CA LEU A 94 5.91 -15.56 5.16
C LEU A 94 5.68 -16.41 3.91
N ILE A 95 6.29 -16.07 2.77
CA ILE A 95 6.11 -16.77 1.48
C ILE A 95 6.63 -18.21 1.57
N ASP A 96 7.87 -18.40 2.07
CA ASP A 96 8.50 -19.72 2.16
C ASP A 96 7.73 -20.62 3.15
N THR A 97 7.36 -20.09 4.31
CA THR A 97 6.60 -20.85 5.31
C THR A 97 5.20 -21.19 4.78
N ALA A 98 4.50 -20.25 4.13
CA ALA A 98 3.21 -20.52 3.50
C ALA A 98 3.30 -21.65 2.47
N HIS A 99 4.38 -21.67 1.68
CA HIS A 99 4.62 -22.75 0.73
C HIS A 99 4.86 -24.09 1.42
N LYS A 100 5.75 -24.14 2.40
CA LYS A 100 6.11 -25.37 3.14
C LYS A 100 4.96 -25.95 3.95
N GLN A 101 4.12 -25.10 4.54
CA GLN A 101 2.96 -25.49 5.33
C GLN A 101 1.68 -25.73 4.51
N ASN A 102 1.79 -25.71 3.17
CA ASN A 102 0.69 -25.94 2.25
C ASN A 102 -0.51 -25.01 2.44
N VAL A 103 -0.28 -23.74 2.75
CA VAL A 103 -1.31 -22.70 2.77
C VAL A 103 -2.00 -22.67 1.41
N GLU A 104 -3.34 -22.63 1.41
CA GLU A 104 -4.16 -22.74 0.20
C GLU A 104 -3.99 -21.52 -0.72
N LYS A 105 -3.93 -20.32 -0.12
CA LYS A 105 -3.82 -19.05 -0.84
C LYS A 105 -2.89 -18.08 -0.13
N PHE A 106 -2.03 -17.42 -0.90
CA PHE A 106 -1.17 -16.33 -0.41
C PHE A 106 -1.39 -15.08 -1.25
N ILE A 107 -1.68 -13.95 -0.59
CA ILE A 107 -1.84 -12.65 -1.24
C ILE A 107 -0.70 -11.74 -0.78
N PHE A 108 0.19 -11.42 -1.71
CA PHE A 108 1.32 -10.51 -1.48
C PHE A 108 0.93 -9.08 -1.87
N LEU A 109 1.05 -8.15 -0.94
CA LEU A 109 0.87 -6.73 -1.24
C LEU A 109 2.23 -6.09 -1.56
N GLY A 110 2.40 -5.75 -2.82
CA GLY A 110 3.59 -5.09 -3.31
C GLY A 110 3.44 -3.56 -3.33
N SER A 111 4.02 -2.94 -4.35
CA SER A 111 3.96 -1.48 -4.56
C SER A 111 4.24 -1.16 -6.02
N SER A 112 3.65 -0.11 -6.53
CA SER A 112 3.92 0.40 -7.88
C SER A 112 5.35 0.90 -8.09
N CYS A 113 6.18 1.01 -7.05
CA CYS A 113 7.60 1.36 -7.16
C CYS A 113 8.46 0.27 -7.84
N ILE A 114 7.93 -0.94 -8.01
CA ILE A 114 8.61 -2.04 -8.73
C ILE A 114 8.82 -1.78 -10.22
N TYR A 115 8.07 -0.84 -10.79
CA TYR A 115 8.17 -0.52 -12.20
C TYR A 115 9.30 0.46 -12.50
N PRO A 116 9.93 0.36 -13.70
CA PRO A 116 10.99 1.27 -14.09
C PRO A 116 10.56 2.72 -14.05
N LYS A 117 11.50 3.60 -13.70
CA LYS A 117 11.27 5.05 -13.57
C LYS A 117 10.67 5.67 -14.83
N LEU A 118 11.16 5.27 -16.00
CA LEU A 118 10.81 5.84 -17.30
C LEU A 118 9.97 4.88 -18.16
N ALA A 119 9.33 3.87 -17.54
CA ALA A 119 8.45 2.97 -18.28
C ALA A 119 7.29 3.73 -18.95
N PRO A 120 6.84 3.26 -20.14
CA PRO A 120 5.67 3.83 -20.82
C PRO A 120 4.43 3.88 -19.90
N GLN A 121 3.67 4.96 -20.01
CA GLN A 121 2.44 5.16 -19.22
C GLN A 121 1.20 4.85 -20.06
N PRO A 122 0.16 4.21 -19.50
CA PRO A 122 0.10 3.67 -18.13
C PRO A 122 1.00 2.45 -17.92
N LEU A 123 1.49 2.26 -16.67
CA LEU A 123 2.39 1.18 -16.28
C LEU A 123 1.69 -0.18 -16.34
N LYS A 124 2.13 -1.05 -17.24
CA LYS A 124 1.65 -2.43 -17.34
C LYS A 124 2.49 -3.36 -16.48
N GLU A 125 1.90 -4.48 -16.04
CA GLU A 125 2.62 -5.50 -15.27
C GLU A 125 3.84 -6.06 -16.02
N ASP A 126 3.78 -6.07 -17.35
CA ASP A 126 4.85 -6.56 -18.22
C ASP A 126 6.08 -5.61 -18.27
N CYS A 127 5.95 -4.39 -17.72
CA CYS A 127 7.09 -3.47 -17.58
C CYS A 127 8.06 -3.87 -16.45
N LEU A 128 7.70 -4.86 -15.62
CA LEU A 128 8.55 -5.30 -14.52
C LEU A 128 9.92 -5.77 -15.04
N LEU A 129 11.01 -5.20 -14.49
CA LEU A 129 12.40 -5.52 -14.83
C LEU A 129 12.83 -5.18 -16.28
N THR A 130 12.18 -4.24 -16.94
CA THR A 130 12.55 -3.85 -18.33
C THR A 130 13.55 -2.70 -18.37
N ASP A 131 13.72 -1.94 -17.29
CA ASP A 131 14.66 -0.81 -17.20
C ASP A 131 14.95 -0.46 -15.73
N SER A 132 15.74 0.60 -15.50
CA SER A 132 16.19 1.08 -14.20
C SER A 132 15.05 1.57 -13.32
N LEU A 133 15.16 1.30 -12.02
CA LEU A 133 14.23 1.75 -10.99
C LEU A 133 14.42 3.24 -10.63
N GLU A 134 13.47 3.80 -9.88
CA GLU A 134 13.64 5.13 -9.27
C GLU A 134 14.68 5.05 -8.14
N PRO A 135 15.83 5.75 -8.23
CA PRO A 135 16.93 5.59 -7.26
C PRO A 135 16.55 5.90 -5.81
N THR A 136 15.59 6.81 -5.59
CA THR A 136 15.21 7.24 -4.22
C THR A 136 14.49 6.16 -3.41
N ASN A 137 13.95 5.12 -4.05
CA ASN A 137 13.26 4.00 -3.41
C ASN A 137 13.65 2.63 -3.97
N GLU A 138 14.76 2.55 -4.68
CA GLU A 138 15.27 1.35 -5.35
C GLU A 138 15.34 0.14 -4.40
N TRP A 139 15.86 0.33 -3.20
CA TRP A 139 16.05 -0.74 -2.22
C TRP A 139 14.73 -1.38 -1.77
N TYR A 140 13.72 -0.57 -1.53
CA TYR A 140 12.37 -1.04 -1.25
C TYR A 140 11.75 -1.72 -2.48
N ALA A 141 11.95 -1.15 -3.65
CA ALA A 141 11.45 -1.72 -4.90
C ALA A 141 12.05 -3.11 -5.17
N ILE A 142 13.38 -3.28 -4.99
CA ILE A 142 14.07 -4.58 -5.13
C ILE A 142 13.48 -5.60 -4.16
N ALA A 143 13.26 -5.24 -2.90
CA ALA A 143 12.63 -6.15 -1.95
C ALA A 143 11.24 -6.58 -2.46
N LYS A 144 10.39 -5.64 -2.88
CA LYS A 144 9.04 -5.96 -3.39
C LYS A 144 9.06 -6.77 -4.69
N ILE A 145 10.00 -6.51 -5.61
CA ILE A 145 10.23 -7.34 -6.81
C ILE A 145 10.55 -8.78 -6.42
N THR A 146 11.41 -8.97 -5.42
CA THR A 146 11.76 -10.32 -4.94
C THR A 146 10.53 -11.08 -4.45
N GLY A 147 9.62 -10.44 -3.69
CA GLY A 147 8.38 -11.05 -3.24
C GLY A 147 7.45 -11.44 -4.40
N VAL A 148 7.28 -10.55 -5.38
CA VAL A 148 6.52 -10.84 -6.61
C VAL A 148 7.09 -12.06 -7.32
N LYS A 149 8.42 -12.10 -7.53
CA LYS A 149 9.10 -13.21 -8.22
C LYS A 149 9.05 -14.51 -7.43
N ALA A 150 9.10 -14.46 -6.10
CA ALA A 150 8.93 -15.64 -5.26
C ALA A 150 7.51 -16.24 -5.41
N CYS A 151 6.47 -15.41 -5.35
CA CYS A 151 5.09 -15.83 -5.58
C CYS A 151 4.89 -16.43 -6.99
N GLU A 152 5.44 -15.76 -8.02
CA GLU A 152 5.41 -16.24 -9.40
C GLU A 152 6.09 -17.62 -9.53
N ALA A 153 7.27 -17.78 -8.96
CA ALA A 153 8.04 -19.04 -9.01
C ALA A 153 7.29 -20.19 -8.36
N ILE A 154 6.72 -19.96 -7.16
CA ILE A 154 5.90 -20.97 -6.45
C ILE A 154 4.67 -21.35 -7.26
N ARG A 155 3.97 -20.36 -7.82
CA ARG A 155 2.82 -20.60 -8.68
C ARG A 155 3.18 -21.44 -9.91
N LYS A 156 4.26 -21.08 -10.59
CA LYS A 156 4.74 -21.78 -11.80
C LYS A 156 5.21 -23.21 -11.51
N GLN A 157 5.96 -23.41 -10.43
CA GLN A 157 6.58 -24.69 -10.12
C GLN A 157 5.62 -25.66 -9.42
N TYR A 158 4.76 -25.16 -8.54
CA TYR A 158 3.93 -25.99 -7.66
C TYR A 158 2.43 -25.81 -7.87
N ASN A 159 2.01 -24.97 -8.83
CA ASN A 159 0.61 -24.65 -9.13
C ASN A 159 -0.20 -24.17 -7.91
N LYS A 160 0.46 -23.45 -6.96
CA LYS A 160 -0.17 -22.88 -5.77
C LYS A 160 -0.83 -21.54 -6.08
N ASP A 161 -1.89 -21.20 -5.35
CA ASP A 161 -2.62 -19.94 -5.52
C ASP A 161 -1.96 -18.79 -4.75
N PHE A 162 -0.80 -18.37 -5.25
CA PHE A 162 -0.01 -17.24 -4.75
C PHE A 162 -0.15 -16.10 -5.73
N VAL A 163 -0.71 -14.97 -5.30
CA VAL A 163 -0.98 -13.80 -6.16
C VAL A 163 -0.41 -12.53 -5.55
N SER A 164 0.09 -11.65 -6.41
CA SER A 164 0.66 -10.36 -6.03
C SER A 164 -0.23 -9.23 -6.51
N LEU A 165 -0.61 -8.32 -5.61
CA LEU A 165 -1.38 -7.12 -5.89
C LEU A 165 -0.48 -5.89 -5.73
N MET A 166 -0.38 -5.07 -6.79
CA MET A 166 0.46 -3.87 -6.84
C MET A 166 -0.41 -2.62 -6.72
N PRO A 167 -0.59 -2.09 -5.52
CA PRO A 167 -1.37 -0.86 -5.35
C PRO A 167 -0.63 0.36 -5.91
N THR A 168 -1.42 1.32 -6.40
CA THR A 168 -0.99 2.70 -6.60
C THR A 168 -0.83 3.43 -5.26
N ASN A 169 -0.77 4.77 -5.25
CA ASN A 169 -0.66 5.52 -3.98
C ASN A 169 -1.94 5.37 -3.17
N LEU A 170 -1.84 4.68 -2.06
CA LEU A 170 -2.94 4.48 -1.12
C LEU A 170 -3.05 5.64 -0.14
N TYR A 171 -4.25 5.94 0.30
CA TYR A 171 -4.57 6.91 1.33
C TYR A 171 -5.87 6.54 2.04
N GLY A 172 -6.08 7.04 3.26
CA GLY A 172 -7.33 6.79 3.98
C GLY A 172 -7.19 6.79 5.49
N SER A 173 -8.12 6.15 6.16
CA SER A 173 -8.11 5.97 7.62
C SER A 173 -6.88 5.17 8.06
N PHE A 174 -6.32 5.52 9.21
CA PHE A 174 -5.10 4.92 9.77
C PHE A 174 -3.81 5.18 8.97
N ASP A 175 -3.82 6.14 8.04
CA ASP A 175 -2.62 6.56 7.33
C ASP A 175 -1.63 7.27 8.26
N ASN A 176 -0.40 7.41 7.79
CA ASN A 176 0.64 8.16 8.49
C ASN A 176 0.55 9.66 8.12
N PHE A 177 0.23 10.51 9.11
CA PHE A 177 0.15 11.97 8.95
C PHE A 177 1.37 12.70 9.49
N ASP A 178 2.47 12.04 9.80
CA ASP A 178 3.71 12.69 10.23
C ASP A 178 4.36 13.44 9.06
N LEU A 179 4.66 14.73 9.25
CA LEU A 179 5.12 15.60 8.16
C LEU A 179 6.49 15.22 7.55
N ASN A 180 7.30 14.43 8.27
CA ASN A 180 8.63 14.01 7.82
C ASN A 180 8.62 12.65 7.12
N THR A 181 7.65 11.78 7.48
CA THR A 181 7.68 10.37 7.06
C THR A 181 6.49 9.95 6.21
N SER A 182 5.45 10.78 6.13
CA SER A 182 4.22 10.48 5.40
C SER A 182 4.35 10.64 3.88
N HIS A 183 3.38 10.09 3.18
CA HIS A 183 3.19 10.33 1.76
C HIS A 183 2.54 11.70 1.49
N VAL A 184 2.52 12.10 0.22
CA VAL A 184 2.11 13.44 -0.21
C VAL A 184 0.70 13.83 0.23
N LEU A 185 -0.31 12.97 0.07
CA LEU A 185 -1.70 13.30 0.38
C LEU A 185 -1.93 13.51 1.89
N PRO A 186 -1.57 12.59 2.80
CA PRO A 186 -1.74 12.81 4.23
C PRO A 186 -0.89 13.99 4.76
N ALA A 187 0.31 14.22 4.20
CA ALA A 187 1.11 15.40 4.54
C ALA A 187 0.40 16.71 4.17
N MET A 188 -0.15 16.80 2.94
CA MET A 188 -0.92 17.96 2.50
C MET A 188 -2.16 18.20 3.38
N LEU A 189 -2.93 17.13 3.64
CA LEU A 189 -4.12 17.21 4.47
C LEU A 189 -3.81 17.81 5.84
N ARG A 190 -2.75 17.34 6.50
CA ARG A 190 -2.32 17.87 7.78
C ARG A 190 -1.83 19.32 7.68
N LYS A 191 -1.02 19.67 6.67
CA LYS A 191 -0.53 21.04 6.46
C LYS A 191 -1.69 22.04 6.28
N PHE A 192 -2.67 21.72 5.44
CA PHE A 192 -3.82 22.58 5.22
C PHE A 192 -4.71 22.70 6.46
N HIS A 193 -4.87 21.62 7.22
CA HIS A 193 -5.61 21.66 8.48
C HIS A 193 -4.93 22.59 9.49
N GLU A 194 -3.62 22.38 9.75
CA GLU A 194 -2.85 23.21 10.68
C GLU A 194 -2.82 24.69 10.25
N ALA A 195 -2.69 24.97 8.95
CA ALA A 195 -2.71 26.32 8.40
C ALA A 195 -4.08 27.00 8.60
N LYS A 196 -5.18 26.27 8.43
CA LYS A 196 -6.53 26.77 8.67
C LYS A 196 -6.73 27.12 10.16
N GLU A 197 -6.33 26.23 11.07
CA GLU A 197 -6.41 26.48 12.53
C GLU A 197 -5.55 27.69 12.96
N ASN A 198 -4.45 27.96 12.24
CA ASN A 198 -3.58 29.13 12.45
C ASN A 198 -4.02 30.37 11.68
N GLY A 199 -5.32 30.56 11.40
CA GLY A 199 -5.87 31.76 10.78
C GLY A 199 -5.68 31.81 9.26
N ASN A 200 -5.68 30.66 8.58
CA ASN A 200 -5.48 30.52 7.14
C ASN A 200 -4.12 31.02 6.64
N THR A 201 -3.06 30.71 7.37
CA THR A 201 -1.69 31.04 6.92
C THR A 201 -1.37 30.33 5.59
N PRO A 202 -0.46 30.90 4.75
CA PRO A 202 -0.07 30.24 3.51
C PRO A 202 0.52 28.85 3.73
N VAL A 203 0.22 27.91 2.81
CA VAL A 203 0.77 26.54 2.82
C VAL A 203 1.85 26.40 1.77
N THR A 204 3.08 26.11 2.20
CA THR A 204 4.19 25.84 1.29
C THR A 204 4.26 24.35 0.93
N LEU A 205 4.17 24.07 -0.38
CA LEU A 205 4.30 22.73 -0.97
C LEU A 205 5.56 22.64 -1.83
N TRP A 206 6.17 21.45 -1.89
CA TRP A 206 7.40 21.22 -2.63
C TRP A 206 7.17 21.06 -4.14
N GLY A 207 8.13 21.52 -4.95
CA GLY A 207 8.17 21.35 -6.39
C GLY A 207 7.24 22.31 -7.14
N SER A 208 6.92 21.96 -8.37
CA SER A 208 6.10 22.78 -9.27
C SER A 208 4.59 22.49 -9.19
N GLY A 209 4.22 21.37 -8.59
CA GLY A 209 2.83 20.87 -8.60
C GLY A 209 2.41 20.20 -9.92
N THR A 210 3.29 20.11 -10.92
CA THR A 210 2.96 19.54 -12.24
C THR A 210 3.00 17.99 -12.30
N PRO A 211 3.80 17.26 -11.48
CA PRO A 211 3.78 15.79 -11.53
C PRO A 211 2.39 15.20 -11.33
N MET A 212 2.13 14.13 -12.06
CA MET A 212 0.83 13.45 -12.01
C MET A 212 0.90 12.17 -11.18
N ARG A 213 -0.10 11.92 -10.35
CA ARG A 213 -0.21 10.73 -9.48
C ARG A 213 -1.62 10.19 -9.47
N GLU A 214 -1.68 8.89 -9.42
CA GLU A 214 -2.89 8.13 -9.18
C GLU A 214 -3.04 7.85 -7.69
N PHE A 215 -4.27 7.96 -7.18
CA PHE A 215 -4.61 7.72 -5.78
C PHE A 215 -5.77 6.74 -5.68
N LEU A 216 -5.65 5.76 -4.77
CA LEU A 216 -6.70 4.79 -4.49
C LEU A 216 -7.04 4.82 -3.00
N TYR A 217 -8.34 4.94 -2.69
CA TYR A 217 -8.78 4.89 -1.29
C TYR A 217 -8.56 3.50 -0.69
N VAL A 218 -8.13 3.45 0.55
CA VAL A 218 -7.69 2.20 1.20
C VAL A 218 -8.77 1.13 1.29
N ASP A 219 -10.05 1.52 1.42
CA ASP A 219 -11.14 0.55 1.45
C ASP A 219 -11.35 -0.13 0.09
N ASP A 220 -11.11 0.56 -1.04
CA ASP A 220 -11.10 -0.06 -2.37
C ASP A 220 -9.94 -1.04 -2.52
N MET A 221 -8.74 -0.73 -1.99
CA MET A 221 -7.66 -1.70 -1.93
C MET A 221 -8.04 -2.93 -1.11
N ALA A 222 -8.72 -2.73 0.01
CA ALA A 222 -9.23 -3.84 0.82
C ALA A 222 -10.25 -4.69 0.06
N GLN A 223 -11.15 -4.07 -0.71
CA GLN A 223 -12.08 -4.80 -1.58
C GLN A 223 -11.36 -5.58 -2.70
N ALA A 224 -10.25 -5.06 -3.24
CA ALA A 224 -9.42 -5.82 -4.19
C ALA A 224 -8.81 -7.07 -3.55
N VAL A 225 -8.39 -6.99 -2.28
CA VAL A 225 -7.90 -8.14 -1.51
C VAL A 225 -9.02 -9.15 -1.27
N VAL A 226 -10.21 -8.70 -0.83
CA VAL A 226 -11.39 -9.57 -0.65
C VAL A 226 -11.77 -10.24 -1.97
N PHE A 227 -11.74 -9.51 -3.07
CA PHE A 227 -11.96 -10.06 -4.41
C PHE A 227 -10.95 -11.17 -4.73
N ALA A 228 -9.65 -10.95 -4.45
CA ALA A 228 -8.61 -11.95 -4.65
C ALA A 228 -8.75 -13.16 -3.70
N VAL A 229 -9.26 -12.99 -2.48
CA VAL A 229 -9.59 -14.10 -1.57
C VAL A 229 -10.71 -14.94 -2.16
N ASN A 230 -11.78 -14.32 -2.64
CA ASN A 230 -12.98 -14.99 -3.13
C ASN A 230 -12.81 -15.65 -4.51
N ASN A 231 -11.80 -15.22 -5.30
CA ASN A 231 -11.62 -15.66 -6.67
C ASN A 231 -10.22 -16.25 -6.90
N LYS A 232 -10.14 -17.28 -7.74
CA LYS A 232 -8.86 -17.77 -8.25
C LYS A 232 -8.49 -16.91 -9.47
N LEU A 233 -7.49 -16.05 -9.28
CA LEU A 233 -7.03 -15.16 -10.34
C LEU A 233 -6.09 -15.90 -11.30
N PRO A 234 -6.28 -15.78 -12.64
CA PRO A 234 -5.47 -16.51 -13.63
C PRO A 234 -4.00 -16.06 -13.65
N GLU A 235 -3.72 -14.78 -13.46
CA GLU A 235 -2.36 -14.24 -13.47
C GLU A 235 -1.76 -14.21 -12.06
N HIS A 236 -0.44 -14.04 -11.99
CA HIS A 236 0.30 -13.96 -10.72
C HIS A 236 0.47 -12.52 -10.21
N LEU A 237 0.28 -11.52 -11.08
CA LEU A 237 0.53 -10.11 -10.80
C LEU A 237 -0.59 -9.23 -11.36
N TYR A 238 -1.13 -8.36 -10.52
CA TYR A 238 -2.20 -7.43 -10.86
C TYR A 238 -1.92 -6.04 -10.31
N ASN A 239 -2.03 -5.06 -11.17
CA ASN A 239 -2.11 -3.66 -10.77
C ASN A 239 -3.46 -3.35 -10.12
N VAL A 240 -3.43 -2.62 -9.02
CA VAL A 240 -4.63 -2.20 -8.27
C VAL A 240 -4.64 -0.68 -8.18
N GLY A 241 -5.57 -0.07 -8.87
CA GLY A 241 -5.69 1.39 -8.96
C GLY A 241 -7.01 1.83 -9.58
N THR A 242 -7.13 3.11 -9.82
CA THR A 242 -8.31 3.72 -10.46
C THR A 242 -8.16 3.76 -11.99
N GLY A 243 -6.93 3.78 -12.51
CA GLY A 243 -6.63 4.04 -13.91
C GLY A 243 -6.77 5.53 -14.28
N THR A 244 -6.83 6.43 -13.28
CA THR A 244 -6.95 7.88 -13.46
C THR A 244 -5.96 8.59 -12.55
N ASP A 245 -5.28 9.60 -13.05
CA ASP A 245 -4.33 10.41 -12.28
C ASP A 245 -4.72 11.89 -12.26
N VAL A 246 -4.19 12.61 -11.30
CA VAL A 246 -4.32 14.06 -11.13
C VAL A 246 -2.95 14.69 -10.92
N THR A 247 -2.80 15.97 -11.26
CA THR A 247 -1.59 16.73 -10.91
C THR A 247 -1.53 16.93 -9.38
N ILE A 248 -0.33 17.09 -8.86
CA ILE A 248 -0.14 17.44 -7.43
C ILE A 248 -0.81 18.77 -7.10
N LYS A 249 -0.90 19.69 -8.09
CA LYS A 249 -1.63 20.95 -7.95
C LYS A 249 -3.14 20.72 -7.77
N GLU A 250 -3.77 19.94 -8.65
CA GLU A 250 -5.20 19.60 -8.55
C GLU A 250 -5.52 18.87 -7.24
N LEU A 251 -4.62 17.99 -6.79
CA LEU A 251 -4.74 17.33 -5.48
C LEU A 251 -4.73 18.36 -4.35
N ALA A 252 -3.78 19.30 -4.36
CA ALA A 252 -3.65 20.34 -3.33
C ALA A 252 -4.89 21.23 -3.28
N GLU A 253 -5.38 21.69 -4.43
CA GLU A 253 -6.61 22.49 -4.55
C GLU A 253 -7.85 21.71 -4.05
N THR A 254 -7.93 20.41 -4.36
CA THR A 254 -9.02 19.55 -3.88
C THR A 254 -8.99 19.41 -2.35
N ILE A 255 -7.80 19.18 -1.77
CA ILE A 255 -7.64 19.07 -0.31
C ILE A 255 -7.95 20.42 0.36
N GLN A 256 -7.43 21.51 -0.18
CA GLN A 256 -7.70 22.88 0.31
C GLN A 256 -9.20 23.15 0.39
N ASN A 257 -9.93 22.84 -0.68
CA ASN A 257 -11.37 23.01 -0.75
C ASN A 257 -12.14 22.13 0.26
N VAL A 258 -11.74 20.85 0.41
CA VAL A 258 -12.36 19.94 1.39
C VAL A 258 -12.17 20.42 2.82
N ILE A 259 -10.98 20.92 3.15
CA ILE A 259 -10.65 21.44 4.48
C ILE A 259 -11.32 22.81 4.71
N GLY A 260 -11.55 23.57 3.64
CA GLY A 260 -12.06 24.94 3.70
C GLY A 260 -11.00 25.94 4.14
N HIS A 261 -9.72 25.69 3.78
CA HIS A 261 -8.62 26.63 3.97
C HIS A 261 -8.70 27.75 2.93
N GLN A 262 -8.49 29.00 3.36
CA GLN A 262 -8.67 30.21 2.52
C GLN A 262 -7.34 30.93 2.22
N GLY A 263 -6.22 30.44 2.73
CA GLY A 263 -4.89 31.04 2.49
C GLY A 263 -4.30 30.60 1.15
N ASP A 264 -3.16 31.20 0.78
CA ASP A 264 -2.47 30.91 -0.47
C ASP A 264 -1.73 29.56 -0.44
N ILE A 265 -1.58 28.95 -1.62
CA ILE A 265 -0.67 27.81 -1.86
C ILE A 265 0.61 28.37 -2.48
N ILE A 266 1.73 28.17 -1.80
CA ILE A 266 3.06 28.58 -2.26
C ILE A 266 3.84 27.35 -2.74
N TRP A 267 4.36 27.39 -3.96
CA TRP A 267 5.18 26.30 -4.51
C TRP A 267 6.67 26.61 -4.35
N ASP A 268 7.37 25.74 -3.61
CA ASP A 268 8.84 25.81 -3.42
C ASP A 268 9.53 25.05 -4.57
N SER A 269 9.83 25.75 -5.63
CA SER A 269 10.49 25.22 -6.83
C SER A 269 11.97 24.86 -6.62
N GLU A 270 12.58 25.20 -5.49
CA GLU A 270 13.92 24.74 -5.14
C GLU A 270 13.94 23.26 -4.71
N LYS A 271 12.79 22.73 -4.33
CA LYS A 271 12.61 21.31 -4.04
C LYS A 271 12.31 20.52 -5.31
N PRO A 272 12.91 19.32 -5.45
CA PRO A 272 12.72 18.54 -6.66
C PRO A 272 11.28 18.05 -6.82
N ASP A 273 10.81 18.08 -8.05
CA ASP A 273 9.67 17.26 -8.46
C ASP A 273 10.07 15.78 -8.47
N GLY A 274 9.16 14.90 -8.12
CA GLY A 274 9.37 13.46 -8.28
C GLY A 274 9.25 13.01 -9.74
N THR A 275 9.09 11.71 -9.99
CA THR A 275 8.80 11.15 -11.32
C THR A 275 7.64 11.92 -11.98
N PRO A 276 7.74 12.34 -13.26
CA PRO A 276 6.73 13.19 -13.90
C PRO A 276 5.32 12.61 -13.88
N ARG A 277 5.17 11.32 -14.14
CA ARG A 277 3.87 10.63 -14.12
C ARG A 277 3.99 9.22 -13.57
N LYS A 278 2.98 8.77 -12.83
CA LYS A 278 2.87 7.40 -12.34
C LYS A 278 1.40 6.98 -12.33
N LEU A 279 0.98 6.38 -13.44
CA LEU A 279 -0.36 5.87 -13.69
C LEU A 279 -0.30 4.36 -13.94
N MET A 280 -1.16 3.59 -13.30
CA MET A 280 -1.22 2.13 -13.48
C MET A 280 -2.16 1.74 -14.61
N ASP A 281 -1.78 0.75 -15.41
CA ASP A 281 -2.74 0.02 -16.24
C ASP A 281 -3.46 -1.00 -15.36
N VAL A 282 -4.74 -0.79 -15.14
CA VAL A 282 -5.57 -1.64 -14.27
C VAL A 282 -6.45 -2.62 -15.05
N SER A 283 -6.21 -2.75 -16.33
CA SER A 283 -7.06 -3.53 -17.26
C SER A 283 -7.15 -5.01 -16.89
N LYS A 284 -6.07 -5.63 -16.38
CA LYS A 284 -6.07 -7.05 -15.98
C LYS A 284 -7.03 -7.32 -14.82
N LEU A 285 -6.97 -6.54 -13.74
CA LEU A 285 -7.84 -6.74 -12.59
C LEU A 285 -9.29 -6.33 -12.91
N LYS A 286 -9.47 -5.27 -13.68
CA LYS A 286 -10.78 -4.85 -14.18
C LYS A 286 -11.40 -5.94 -15.09
N GLY A 287 -10.61 -6.55 -15.97
CA GLY A 287 -11.03 -7.68 -16.81
C GLY A 287 -11.38 -8.93 -16.00
N ALA A 288 -10.78 -9.13 -14.84
CA ALA A 288 -11.14 -10.19 -13.89
C ALA A 288 -12.45 -9.91 -13.13
N GLY A 289 -13.00 -8.68 -13.20
CA GLY A 289 -14.29 -8.30 -12.61
C GLY A 289 -14.23 -7.35 -11.43
N TRP A 290 -13.04 -6.94 -10.98
CA TRP A 290 -12.92 -5.95 -9.90
C TRP A 290 -12.89 -4.52 -10.46
N LYS A 291 -13.46 -3.59 -9.71
CA LYS A 291 -13.37 -2.13 -9.95
C LYS A 291 -13.42 -1.38 -8.63
N TYR A 292 -12.78 -0.22 -8.57
CA TYR A 292 -12.90 0.69 -7.43
C TYR A 292 -14.28 1.37 -7.41
N GLU A 293 -14.68 1.89 -6.25
CA GLU A 293 -15.98 2.54 -6.03
C GLU A 293 -15.87 3.96 -5.46
N ILE A 294 -14.75 4.29 -4.79
CA ILE A 294 -14.60 5.55 -4.06
C ILE A 294 -13.76 6.53 -4.87
N GLU A 295 -14.41 7.57 -5.38
CA GLU A 295 -13.76 8.66 -6.11
C GLU A 295 -12.86 9.50 -5.19
N LEU A 296 -11.81 10.14 -5.75
CA LEU A 296 -10.78 10.87 -5.01
C LEU A 296 -11.37 11.90 -4.04
N LEU A 297 -12.30 12.74 -4.49
CA LEU A 297 -12.94 13.75 -3.64
C LEU A 297 -13.67 13.14 -2.45
N GLN A 298 -14.38 12.04 -2.67
CA GLN A 298 -15.09 11.34 -1.61
C GLN A 298 -14.11 10.70 -0.60
N GLY A 299 -13.04 10.07 -1.10
CA GLY A 299 -12.00 9.48 -0.26
C GLY A 299 -11.28 10.52 0.58
N ILE A 300 -10.95 11.71 0.02
CA ILE A 300 -10.35 12.82 0.78
C ILE A 300 -11.28 13.28 1.90
N LYS A 301 -12.58 13.43 1.64
CA LYS A 301 -13.57 13.81 2.68
C LYS A 301 -13.62 12.78 3.82
N LYS A 302 -13.64 11.48 3.48
CA LYS A 302 -13.61 10.39 4.48
C LYS A 302 -12.32 10.41 5.30
N THR A 303 -11.17 10.58 4.62
CA THR A 303 -9.86 10.65 5.27
C THR A 303 -9.79 11.85 6.23
N TYR A 304 -10.30 13.01 5.82
CA TYR A 304 -10.29 14.20 6.65
C TYR A 304 -11.24 14.07 7.86
N ALA A 305 -12.42 13.48 7.69
CA ALA A 305 -13.31 13.19 8.81
C ALA A 305 -12.63 12.30 9.86
N TRP A 306 -12.00 11.20 9.40
CA TRP A 306 -11.23 10.34 10.28
C TRP A 306 -10.07 11.07 10.97
N PHE A 307 -9.34 11.93 10.23
CA PHE A 307 -8.24 12.72 10.77
C PHE A 307 -8.73 13.64 11.90
N LEU A 308 -9.86 14.35 11.72
CA LEU A 308 -10.44 15.23 12.74
C LEU A 308 -10.79 14.50 14.05
N GLU A 309 -11.22 13.25 13.97
CA GLU A 309 -11.54 12.44 15.13
C GLU A 309 -10.30 11.93 15.87
N HIS A 310 -9.16 11.79 15.19
CA HIS A 310 -8.00 11.08 15.70
C HIS A 310 -6.72 11.91 15.78
N HIS A 311 -6.68 13.15 15.22
CA HIS A 311 -5.43 13.93 15.09
C HIS A 311 -4.72 14.20 16.41
N ALA A 312 -5.45 14.36 17.51
CA ALA A 312 -4.87 14.55 18.85
C ALA A 312 -4.11 13.32 19.38
N SER A 313 -4.39 12.13 18.82
CA SER A 313 -3.80 10.85 19.23
C SER A 313 -2.89 10.20 18.16
N LEU A 314 -2.59 10.93 17.08
CA LEU A 314 -1.74 10.41 16.01
C LEU A 314 -0.37 10.02 16.51
N LYS A 315 0.06 8.80 16.20
CA LYS A 315 1.39 8.30 16.55
C LYS A 315 2.45 9.09 15.81
N GLN A 316 3.46 9.60 16.52
CA GLN A 316 4.71 10.00 15.89
C GLN A 316 5.45 8.74 15.43
N VAL A 317 5.70 8.62 14.14
CA VAL A 317 6.50 7.53 13.58
C VAL A 317 7.97 7.84 13.85
N LYS A 318 8.55 7.19 14.87
CA LYS A 318 9.99 7.27 15.10
C LYS A 318 10.71 6.36 14.12
N LEU A 319 11.46 6.96 13.19
CA LEU A 319 12.44 6.23 12.42
C LEU A 319 13.61 5.89 13.35
N SER A 320 13.71 4.65 13.80
CA SER A 320 14.89 4.15 14.51
C SER A 320 15.92 3.63 13.52
N LYS A 321 17.20 3.97 13.79
CA LYS A 321 18.36 3.42 13.06
C LYS A 321 18.49 1.91 13.33
#